data_9d48f53c5a1baad598ca6d51ae5df319
#
_entry.id   9d48f53c5a1baad598ca6d51ae5df319
#
_cell.length_a   1.000
_cell.length_b   1.000
_cell.length_c   1.000
_cell.angle_alpha   90.00
_cell.angle_beta   90.00
_cell.angle_gamma   90.00
#
_symmetry.space_group_name_H-M   'P 1'
#
loop_
_entity.id
_entity.type
_entity.pdbx_description
1 polymer ?
#
loop_
_entity_poly.entity_id
_entity_poly.type
_entity_poly.pdbx_seq_one_letter_code
_entity_poly.pdbx_strand_id
1 'polypeptide(L)'
;MSNRRRPSPPRPEQQTLSPSAEVEYSNPGSIRTLSTSQLTSGLPYQRPVAQKDVDKIVREWNGREVTPVVVSFRDGKFNVVDGQHHIEAMRQKAGGRDVIVPCIIHTGMTYEQEAELYARLDRDKKRLTLRQYTKAVVEAGSDANILKIKRLTEDVGFIWALGEPTGEPFEIAPIRALINAYQLLGGEGFARMLSLMAGAWQGTPNSLKASMLSGMALFIKTYETELHDRAFIRRMSLVSPDEIIRLGRIETDVGLRFARIILDKYNNGGAELPYRFKR
;
A
#
# COMPACT_ATOMS: atom_id res chain seq x y z
N MET A 1 -12.07 -48.48 46.94
CA MET A 1 -11.57 -47.71 45.81
C MET A 1 -12.43 -46.47 45.66
N SER A 2 -11.95 -45.33 46.08
CA SER A 2 -12.70 -44.07 46.15
C SER A 2 -12.53 -43.29 44.84
N ASN A 3 -13.62 -43.08 44.10
CA ASN A 3 -13.66 -42.40 42.84
C ASN A 3 -13.77 -40.89 43.06
N ARG A 4 -12.63 -40.19 43.15
CA ARG A 4 -12.60 -38.71 43.26
C ARG A 4 -12.89 -38.12 41.88
N ARG A 5 -14.11 -37.56 41.68
CA ARG A 5 -14.46 -36.71 40.53
C ARG A 5 -13.61 -35.45 40.59
N ARG A 6 -12.96 -35.15 39.44
CA ARG A 6 -12.25 -33.87 39.25
C ARG A 6 -13.28 -32.73 39.20
N PRO A 7 -13.01 -31.57 39.85
CA PRO A 7 -13.90 -30.42 39.74
C PRO A 7 -13.89 -29.87 38.29
N SER A 8 -15.07 -29.48 37.82
CA SER A 8 -15.25 -28.84 36.51
C SER A 8 -14.53 -27.48 36.49
N PRO A 9 -13.96 -27.05 35.34
CA PRO A 9 -13.34 -25.75 35.22
C PRO A 9 -14.37 -24.63 35.44
N PRO A 10 -13.98 -23.48 36.02
CA PRO A 10 -14.89 -22.37 36.25
C PRO A 10 -15.42 -21.85 34.92
N ARG A 11 -16.71 -21.51 34.85
CA ARG A 11 -17.30 -20.82 33.72
C ARG A 11 -16.59 -19.47 33.53
N PRO A 12 -16.32 -19.06 32.27
CA PRO A 12 -15.80 -17.73 32.03
C PRO A 12 -16.78 -16.69 32.58
N GLU A 13 -16.30 -15.81 33.42
CA GLU A 13 -17.06 -14.65 33.92
C GLU A 13 -17.55 -13.85 32.72
N GLN A 14 -18.87 -13.65 32.62
CA GLN A 14 -19.46 -12.71 31.70
C GLN A 14 -18.98 -11.32 32.12
N GLN A 15 -18.04 -10.76 31.36
CA GLN A 15 -17.70 -9.34 31.47
C GLN A 15 -18.98 -8.53 31.22
N THR A 16 -19.53 -7.95 32.25
CA THR A 16 -20.54 -6.92 32.14
C THR A 16 -19.87 -5.72 31.48
N LEU A 17 -20.17 -5.54 30.20
CA LEU A 17 -19.77 -4.34 29.46
C LEU A 17 -20.38 -3.13 30.20
N SER A 18 -19.54 -2.20 30.64
CA SER A 18 -19.98 -0.89 31.12
C SER A 18 -20.84 -0.25 30.03
N PRO A 19 -21.94 0.45 30.33
CA PRO A 19 -22.71 1.11 29.32
C PRO A 19 -21.79 2.07 28.56
N SER A 20 -21.63 1.80 27.25
CA SER A 20 -20.93 2.69 26.34
C SER A 20 -21.65 4.03 26.32
N ALA A 21 -20.91 5.14 26.30
CA ALA A 21 -21.49 6.46 26.14
C ALA A 21 -22.37 6.48 24.89
N GLU A 22 -23.63 6.87 25.03
CA GLU A 22 -24.55 7.03 23.90
C GLU A 22 -24.06 8.22 23.05
N VAL A 23 -23.70 7.94 21.81
CA VAL A 23 -23.48 8.97 20.81
C VAL A 23 -24.83 9.23 20.15
N GLU A 24 -25.30 10.47 20.23
CA GLU A 24 -26.55 10.89 19.61
C GLU A 24 -26.41 10.86 18.08
N TYR A 25 -27.01 9.88 17.43
CA TYR A 25 -27.06 9.79 15.97
C TYR A 25 -28.33 10.49 15.46
N SER A 26 -28.17 11.67 14.86
CA SER A 26 -29.26 12.29 14.13
C SER A 26 -29.52 11.48 12.84
N ASN A 27 -30.60 10.69 12.83
CA ASN A 27 -31.06 9.88 11.70
C ASN A 27 -30.03 8.85 11.18
N PRO A 28 -29.70 7.80 11.96
CA PRO A 28 -28.62 6.83 11.60
C PRO A 28 -28.91 5.97 10.37
N GLY A 29 -30.10 6.06 9.79
CA GLY A 29 -30.58 5.18 8.72
C GLY A 29 -31.02 3.81 9.23
N SER A 30 -31.87 3.14 8.47
CA SER A 30 -32.30 1.76 8.73
C SER A 30 -31.56 0.77 7.86
N ILE A 31 -31.10 -0.35 8.46
CA ILE A 31 -30.43 -1.41 7.71
C ILE A 31 -31.48 -2.39 7.19
N ARG A 32 -31.55 -2.56 5.88
CA ARG A 32 -32.46 -3.51 5.19
C ARG A 32 -31.76 -4.12 3.98
N THR A 33 -32.30 -5.22 3.48
CA THR A 33 -31.93 -5.78 2.19
C THR A 33 -32.94 -5.37 1.12
N LEU A 34 -32.45 -4.94 -0.04
CA LEU A 34 -33.28 -4.58 -1.20
C LEU A 34 -32.79 -5.35 -2.44
N SER A 35 -33.73 -5.60 -3.37
CA SER A 35 -33.34 -6.06 -4.72
C SER A 35 -32.74 -4.89 -5.50
N THR A 36 -31.74 -5.17 -6.31
CA THR A 36 -31.13 -4.14 -7.19
C THR A 36 -32.15 -3.56 -8.18
N SER A 37 -33.24 -4.27 -8.50
CA SER A 37 -34.36 -3.74 -9.31
C SER A 37 -35.15 -2.62 -8.64
N GLN A 38 -35.08 -2.51 -7.30
CA GLN A 38 -35.74 -1.46 -6.54
C GLN A 38 -34.90 -0.19 -6.42
N LEU A 39 -33.61 -0.26 -6.79
CA LEU A 39 -32.65 0.80 -6.62
C LEU A 39 -32.56 1.71 -7.86
N THR A 40 -32.56 3.00 -7.66
CA THR A 40 -32.35 4.02 -8.68
C THR A 40 -30.95 4.60 -8.55
N SER A 41 -30.09 4.45 -9.55
CA SER A 41 -28.74 5.02 -9.62
C SER A 41 -28.57 5.94 -10.83
N GLY A 42 -27.43 6.61 -10.96
CA GLY A 42 -27.16 7.52 -12.09
C GLY A 42 -27.84 8.88 -11.91
N LEU A 43 -27.99 9.33 -10.68
CA LEU A 43 -28.55 10.66 -10.40
C LEU A 43 -27.60 11.78 -10.86
N PRO A 44 -28.10 12.98 -11.20
CA PRO A 44 -27.28 14.06 -11.79
C PRO A 44 -26.06 14.46 -10.98
N TYR A 45 -26.08 14.35 -9.65
CA TYR A 45 -24.94 14.64 -8.78
C TYR A 45 -23.90 13.52 -8.75
N GLN A 46 -24.16 12.36 -9.31
CA GLN A 46 -23.25 11.21 -9.32
C GLN A 46 -22.36 11.23 -10.55
N ARG A 47 -21.11 10.76 -10.38
CA ARG A 47 -20.28 10.43 -11.54
C ARG A 47 -20.85 9.23 -12.28
N PRO A 48 -20.72 9.17 -13.62
CA PRO A 48 -21.11 7.99 -14.39
C PRO A 48 -20.40 6.72 -13.90
N VAL A 49 -21.08 5.59 -13.99
CA VAL A 49 -20.47 4.29 -13.73
C VAL A 49 -19.42 4.01 -14.80
N ALA A 50 -18.15 3.87 -14.38
CA ALA A 50 -17.07 3.55 -15.28
C ALA A 50 -16.91 2.02 -15.39
N GLN A 51 -17.10 1.45 -16.59
CA GLN A 51 -17.04 0.00 -16.82
C GLN A 51 -15.70 -0.61 -16.35
N LYS A 52 -14.58 0.08 -16.56
CA LYS A 52 -13.26 -0.36 -16.10
C LYS A 52 -13.19 -0.60 -14.59
N ASP A 53 -13.90 0.21 -13.79
CA ASP A 53 -13.93 0.09 -12.34
C ASP A 53 -14.84 -1.07 -11.92
N VAL A 54 -15.95 -1.27 -12.62
CA VAL A 54 -16.83 -2.45 -12.47
C VAL A 54 -16.06 -3.74 -12.77
N ASP A 55 -15.39 -3.82 -13.92
CA ASP A 55 -14.60 -5.00 -14.32
C ASP A 55 -13.48 -5.30 -13.35
N LYS A 56 -12.87 -4.27 -12.76
CA LYS A 56 -11.87 -4.43 -11.70
C LYS A 56 -12.49 -5.08 -10.47
N ILE A 57 -13.62 -4.57 -9.99
CA ILE A 57 -14.33 -5.14 -8.82
C ILE A 57 -14.73 -6.59 -9.09
N VAL A 58 -15.23 -6.90 -10.30
CA VAL A 58 -15.62 -8.26 -10.69
C VAL A 58 -14.43 -9.22 -10.68
N ARG A 59 -13.29 -8.80 -11.23
CA ARG A 59 -12.05 -9.58 -11.29
C ARG A 59 -11.45 -9.84 -9.91
N GLU A 60 -11.43 -8.81 -9.06
CA GLU A 60 -10.85 -8.84 -7.71
C GLU A 60 -11.89 -9.17 -6.63
N TRP A 61 -13.04 -9.73 -7.02
CA TRP A 61 -14.19 -9.93 -6.16
C TRP A 61 -13.86 -10.70 -4.88
N ASN A 62 -14.14 -10.06 -3.75
CA ASN A 62 -14.12 -10.69 -2.45
C ASN A 62 -15.45 -10.39 -1.72
N GLY A 63 -16.26 -11.41 -1.48
CA GLY A 63 -17.56 -11.25 -0.83
C GLY A 63 -17.49 -10.65 0.59
N ARG A 64 -16.32 -10.69 1.23
CA ARG A 64 -16.08 -10.06 2.55
C ARG A 64 -15.89 -8.54 2.47
N GLU A 65 -15.65 -8.01 1.28
CA GLU A 65 -15.43 -6.57 1.05
C GLU A 65 -16.70 -5.84 0.61
N VAL A 66 -17.82 -6.56 0.51
CA VAL A 66 -19.12 -5.96 0.16
C VAL A 66 -19.62 -5.12 1.32
N THR A 67 -19.61 -3.80 1.13
CA THR A 67 -20.18 -2.84 2.07
C THR A 67 -21.65 -2.59 1.75
N PRO A 68 -22.51 -2.27 2.75
CA PRO A 68 -23.89 -1.87 2.48
C PRO A 68 -23.95 -0.65 1.55
N VAL A 69 -24.91 -0.68 0.63
CA VAL A 69 -25.22 0.44 -0.27
C VAL A 69 -25.90 1.54 0.54
N VAL A 70 -25.44 2.79 0.39
CA VAL A 70 -26.11 3.93 1.03
C VAL A 70 -27.23 4.43 0.13
N VAL A 71 -28.44 4.49 0.66
CA VAL A 71 -29.67 4.76 -0.08
C VAL A 71 -30.47 5.85 0.62
N SER A 72 -31.05 6.76 -0.15
CA SER A 72 -32.08 7.70 0.31
C SER A 72 -33.45 7.26 -0.21
N PHE A 73 -34.44 7.17 0.67
CA PHE A 73 -35.82 6.97 0.26
C PHE A 73 -36.54 8.33 0.16
N ARG A 74 -36.74 8.76 -1.09
CA ARG A 74 -37.40 10.03 -1.42
C ARG A 74 -38.34 9.86 -2.60
N ASP A 75 -39.50 10.48 -2.53
CA ASP A 75 -40.53 10.45 -3.58
C ASP A 75 -40.92 9.03 -4.05
N GLY A 76 -41.02 8.10 -3.07
CA GLY A 76 -41.37 6.69 -3.32
C GLY A 76 -40.24 5.87 -4.01
N LYS A 77 -39.02 6.40 -4.14
CA LYS A 77 -37.88 5.74 -4.79
C LYS A 77 -36.73 5.55 -3.83
N PHE A 78 -36.01 4.44 -4.02
CA PHE A 78 -34.75 4.15 -3.33
C PHE A 78 -33.58 4.66 -4.17
N ASN A 79 -33.17 5.88 -3.92
CA ASN A 79 -32.08 6.56 -4.64
C ASN A 79 -30.74 6.12 -4.04
N VAL A 80 -29.88 5.52 -4.85
CA VAL A 80 -28.53 5.14 -4.43
C VAL A 80 -27.70 6.40 -4.24
N VAL A 81 -27.17 6.61 -3.06
CA VAL A 81 -26.25 7.70 -2.75
C VAL A 81 -24.80 7.22 -2.93
N ASP A 82 -24.44 6.05 -2.40
CA ASP A 82 -23.11 5.44 -2.62
C ASP A 82 -23.25 3.94 -2.86
N GLY A 83 -22.31 3.37 -3.66
CA GLY A 83 -22.22 1.94 -3.96
C GLY A 83 -22.67 1.54 -5.38
N GLN A 84 -22.93 2.48 -6.31
CA GLN A 84 -23.41 2.18 -7.67
C GLN A 84 -22.48 1.23 -8.46
N HIS A 85 -21.15 1.35 -8.33
CA HIS A 85 -20.21 0.44 -8.99
C HIS A 85 -20.26 -0.99 -8.41
N HIS A 86 -20.51 -1.13 -7.09
CA HIS A 86 -20.69 -2.43 -6.45
C HIS A 86 -22.00 -3.10 -6.89
N ILE A 87 -23.08 -2.35 -7.02
CA ILE A 87 -24.35 -2.86 -7.54
C ILE A 87 -24.15 -3.44 -8.93
N GLU A 88 -23.51 -2.69 -9.83
CA GLU A 88 -23.26 -3.13 -11.20
C GLU A 88 -22.34 -4.34 -11.26
N ALA A 89 -21.28 -4.37 -10.44
CA ALA A 89 -20.40 -5.53 -10.35
C ALA A 89 -21.13 -6.78 -9.82
N MET A 90 -22.02 -6.64 -8.86
CA MET A 90 -22.83 -7.76 -8.35
C MET A 90 -23.80 -8.28 -9.41
N ARG A 91 -24.46 -7.39 -10.17
CA ARG A 91 -25.31 -7.75 -11.31
C ARG A 91 -24.52 -8.49 -12.38
N GLN A 92 -23.36 -7.97 -12.77
CA GLN A 92 -22.48 -8.61 -13.77
C GLN A 92 -22.05 -10.01 -13.31
N LYS A 93 -21.69 -10.21 -12.04
CA LYS A 93 -21.37 -11.53 -11.49
C LYS A 93 -22.59 -12.48 -11.47
N ALA A 94 -23.77 -11.94 -11.31
CA ALA A 94 -25.02 -12.71 -11.35
C ALA A 94 -25.52 -12.97 -12.79
N GLY A 95 -24.74 -12.67 -13.82
CA GLY A 95 -25.14 -12.84 -15.22
C GLY A 95 -26.23 -11.85 -15.64
N GLY A 96 -26.20 -10.63 -15.15
CA GLY A 96 -27.17 -9.57 -15.44
C GLY A 96 -28.48 -9.65 -14.65
N ARG A 97 -28.60 -10.62 -13.74
CA ARG A 97 -29.79 -10.79 -12.89
C ARG A 97 -29.78 -9.84 -11.70
N ASP A 98 -30.99 -9.54 -11.20
CA ASP A 98 -31.13 -8.81 -9.95
C ASP A 98 -30.60 -9.62 -8.77
N VAL A 99 -29.97 -8.92 -7.84
CA VAL A 99 -29.41 -9.48 -6.61
C VAL A 99 -29.95 -8.73 -5.38
N ILE A 100 -30.01 -9.43 -4.27
CA ILE A 100 -30.36 -8.82 -2.98
C ILE A 100 -29.09 -8.24 -2.37
N VAL A 101 -29.15 -6.96 -1.99
CA VAL A 101 -28.00 -6.24 -1.43
C VAL A 101 -28.36 -5.61 -0.08
N PRO A 102 -27.43 -5.60 0.89
CA PRO A 102 -27.62 -4.87 2.13
C PRO A 102 -27.56 -3.36 1.85
N CYS A 103 -28.49 -2.62 2.46
CA CYS A 103 -28.61 -1.17 2.30
C CYS A 103 -28.72 -0.47 3.65
N ILE A 104 -28.13 0.73 3.75
CA ILE A 104 -28.41 1.70 4.81
C ILE A 104 -29.36 2.73 4.20
N ILE A 105 -30.60 2.77 4.67
CA ILE A 105 -31.66 3.59 4.10
C ILE A 105 -31.91 4.81 4.97
N HIS A 106 -31.65 5.98 4.43
CA HIS A 106 -32.00 7.27 5.03
C HIS A 106 -33.38 7.72 4.49
N THR A 107 -34.20 8.28 5.35
CA THR A 107 -35.52 8.81 4.97
C THR A 107 -35.61 10.30 5.30
N GLY A 108 -36.46 11.03 4.59
CA GLY A 108 -36.66 12.46 4.83
C GLY A 108 -35.55 13.38 4.35
N MET A 109 -34.64 12.90 3.50
CA MET A 109 -33.62 13.74 2.87
C MET A 109 -34.20 14.50 1.68
N THR A 110 -33.73 15.75 1.48
CA THR A 110 -33.92 16.48 0.23
C THR A 110 -32.91 16.05 -0.82
N TYR A 111 -33.10 16.45 -2.09
CA TYR A 111 -32.16 16.21 -3.17
C TYR A 111 -30.76 16.83 -2.88
N GLU A 112 -30.74 18.02 -2.30
CA GLU A 112 -29.51 18.72 -1.92
C GLU A 112 -28.77 17.98 -0.81
N GLN A 113 -29.49 17.44 0.16
CA GLN A 113 -28.91 16.62 1.24
C GLN A 113 -28.35 15.29 0.72
N GLU A 114 -28.99 14.65 -0.28
CA GLU A 114 -28.46 13.48 -0.97
C GLU A 114 -27.12 13.82 -1.66
N ALA A 115 -27.09 14.93 -2.40
CA ALA A 115 -25.88 15.37 -3.10
C ALA A 115 -24.74 15.73 -2.12
N GLU A 116 -25.05 16.38 -1.00
CA GLU A 116 -24.07 16.69 0.04
C GLU A 116 -23.52 15.42 0.69
N LEU A 117 -24.39 14.45 1.02
CA LEU A 117 -23.97 13.17 1.60
C LEU A 117 -23.06 12.40 0.62
N TYR A 118 -23.42 12.35 -0.66
CA TYR A 118 -22.58 11.76 -1.71
C TYR A 118 -21.18 12.39 -1.74
N ALA A 119 -21.12 13.72 -1.76
CA ALA A 119 -19.84 14.44 -1.80
C ALA A 119 -18.99 14.18 -0.55
N ARG A 120 -19.60 14.10 0.63
CA ARG A 120 -18.89 13.79 1.89
C ARG A 120 -18.36 12.36 1.90
N LEU A 121 -19.17 11.38 1.54
CA LEU A 121 -18.78 9.96 1.50
C LEU A 121 -17.63 9.72 0.51
N ASP A 122 -17.59 10.40 -0.64
CA ASP A 122 -16.48 10.27 -1.61
C ASP A 122 -15.20 10.97 -1.10
N ARG A 123 -15.33 12.18 -0.53
CA ARG A 123 -14.20 12.96 0.01
C ARG A 123 -13.51 12.26 1.18
N ASP A 124 -14.28 11.67 2.08
CA ASP A 124 -13.77 11.13 3.34
C ASP A 124 -13.21 9.70 3.20
N LYS A 125 -13.29 9.10 2.01
CA LYS A 125 -12.63 7.81 1.67
C LYS A 125 -11.12 7.99 1.59
N LYS A 126 -10.44 7.98 2.74
CA LYS A 126 -8.96 7.99 2.79
C LYS A 126 -8.42 6.67 2.24
N ARG A 127 -7.68 6.75 1.12
CA ARG A 127 -6.93 5.60 0.62
C ARG A 127 -5.75 5.33 1.54
N LEU A 128 -5.46 4.07 1.79
CA LEU A 128 -4.23 3.69 2.47
C LEU A 128 -3.01 4.24 1.73
N THR A 129 -2.07 4.80 2.47
CA THR A 129 -0.75 5.12 1.91
C THR A 129 -0.06 3.82 1.49
N LEU A 130 0.94 3.92 0.59
CA LEU A 130 1.70 2.73 0.17
C LEU A 130 2.32 2.01 1.39
N ARG A 131 2.77 2.75 2.40
CA ARG A 131 3.31 2.20 3.64
C ARG A 131 2.27 1.38 4.42
N GLN A 132 1.10 1.96 4.66
CA GLN A 132 0.00 1.29 5.36
C GLN A 132 -0.46 0.03 4.61
N TYR A 133 -0.59 0.12 3.27
CA TYR A 133 -0.91 -1.01 2.42
C TYR A 133 0.16 -2.11 2.52
N THR A 134 1.45 -1.76 2.35
CA THR A 134 2.55 -2.73 2.42
C THR A 134 2.61 -3.41 3.78
N LYS A 135 2.40 -2.65 4.87
CA LYS A 135 2.31 -3.22 6.23
C LYS A 135 1.19 -4.24 6.34
N ALA A 136 -0.02 -3.90 5.89
CA ALA A 136 -1.17 -4.81 5.93
C ALA A 136 -0.93 -6.08 5.09
N VAL A 137 -0.32 -5.95 3.92
CA VAL A 137 0.05 -7.07 3.04
C VAL A 137 1.07 -8.00 3.69
N VAL A 138 2.06 -7.45 4.39
CA VAL A 138 3.06 -8.24 5.15
C VAL A 138 2.39 -9.00 6.28
N GLU A 139 1.54 -8.35 7.08
CA GLU A 139 0.79 -8.99 8.18
C GLU A 139 -0.16 -10.08 7.67
N ALA A 140 -0.79 -9.86 6.52
CA ALA A 140 -1.67 -10.83 5.89
C ALA A 140 -0.92 -11.99 5.20
N GLY A 141 0.38 -11.84 4.93
CA GLY A 141 1.14 -12.80 4.14
C GLY A 141 0.65 -12.96 2.68
N SER A 142 -0.03 -11.95 2.14
CA SER A 142 -0.83 -12.08 0.91
C SER A 142 -0.08 -11.80 -0.40
N ASP A 143 1.14 -11.24 -0.34
CA ASP A 143 1.97 -10.95 -1.53
C ASP A 143 3.37 -11.54 -1.38
N ALA A 144 3.65 -12.57 -2.17
CA ALA A 144 4.92 -13.28 -2.14
C ALA A 144 6.13 -12.39 -2.50
N ASN A 145 5.97 -11.40 -3.38
CA ASN A 145 7.05 -10.49 -3.74
C ASN A 145 7.36 -9.51 -2.61
N ILE A 146 6.34 -8.96 -1.97
CA ILE A 146 6.52 -8.08 -0.80
C ILE A 146 7.19 -8.82 0.35
N LEU A 147 6.76 -10.06 0.63
CA LEU A 147 7.39 -10.90 1.65
C LEU A 147 8.85 -11.23 1.31
N LYS A 148 9.14 -11.49 0.04
CA LYS A 148 10.51 -11.75 -0.42
C LYS A 148 11.41 -10.51 -0.31
N ILE A 149 10.90 -9.32 -0.66
CA ILE A 149 11.62 -8.05 -0.44
C ILE A 149 11.95 -7.86 1.03
N LYS A 150 10.96 -8.06 1.91
CA LYS A 150 11.15 -7.96 3.37
C LYS A 150 12.25 -8.91 3.84
N ARG A 151 12.14 -10.19 3.50
CA ARG A 151 13.12 -11.19 3.88
C ARG A 151 14.53 -10.86 3.40
N LEU A 152 14.71 -10.56 2.11
CA LEU A 152 16.01 -10.21 1.55
C LEU A 152 16.61 -8.95 2.17
N THR A 153 15.77 -8.01 2.60
CA THR A 153 16.20 -6.80 3.31
C THR A 153 16.72 -7.16 4.70
N GLU A 154 16.01 -8.03 5.41
CA GLU A 154 16.38 -8.48 6.76
C GLU A 154 17.59 -9.43 6.74
N ASP A 155 17.71 -10.31 5.76
CA ASP A 155 18.85 -11.22 5.58
C ASP A 155 20.20 -10.48 5.46
N VAL A 156 20.19 -9.23 4.97
CA VAL A 156 21.39 -8.36 4.88
C VAL A 156 21.59 -7.50 6.15
N GLY A 157 20.67 -7.58 7.11
CA GLY A 157 20.75 -6.84 8.36
C GLY A 157 20.08 -5.47 8.35
N PHE A 158 19.30 -5.14 7.30
CA PHE A 158 18.48 -3.94 7.28
C PHE A 158 17.09 -4.19 7.89
N ILE A 159 16.47 -3.11 8.36
CA ILE A 159 15.08 -3.10 8.83
C ILE A 159 14.23 -2.37 7.79
N TRP A 160 13.21 -3.02 7.25
CA TRP A 160 12.25 -2.33 6.40
C TRP A 160 11.23 -1.59 7.27
N ALA A 161 11.30 -0.27 7.32
CA ALA A 161 10.42 0.58 8.14
C ALA A 161 8.99 0.61 7.60
N LEU A 162 8.18 -0.37 8.00
CA LEU A 162 6.74 -0.44 7.67
C LEU A 162 5.87 0.35 8.66
N GLY A 163 6.41 0.71 9.85
CA GLY A 163 5.84 1.65 10.81
C GLY A 163 6.28 3.10 10.54
N GLU A 164 6.17 3.95 11.55
CA GLU A 164 6.78 5.28 11.51
C GLU A 164 8.30 5.15 11.52
N PRO A 165 9.02 5.77 10.55
CA PRO A 165 10.47 5.69 10.50
C PRO A 165 11.10 6.43 11.70
N THR A 166 12.09 5.81 12.32
CA THR A 166 12.84 6.42 13.42
C THR A 166 14.02 7.23 12.92
N GLY A 167 14.53 6.94 11.72
CA GLY A 167 15.72 7.54 11.15
C GLY A 167 17.03 6.94 11.67
N GLU A 168 16.94 5.82 12.36
CA GLU A 168 18.10 5.10 12.87
C GLU A 168 18.92 4.44 11.74
N PRO A 169 20.21 4.17 11.97
CA PRO A 169 21.01 3.39 11.03
C PRO A 169 20.38 2.03 10.71
N PHE A 170 20.63 1.55 9.50
CA PHE A 170 20.07 0.31 8.94
C PHE A 170 18.55 0.30 8.70
N GLU A 171 17.84 1.40 8.95
CA GLU A 171 16.41 1.50 8.73
C GLU A 171 16.09 2.05 7.32
N ILE A 172 15.44 1.24 6.47
CA ILE A 172 15.03 1.63 5.12
C ILE A 172 13.57 2.10 5.14
N ALA A 173 13.35 3.40 5.00
CA ALA A 173 12.03 4.03 4.99
C ALA A 173 11.36 4.15 3.60
N PRO A 174 12.08 4.30 2.47
CA PRO A 174 11.47 4.56 1.16
C PRO A 174 10.86 3.31 0.53
N ILE A 175 9.60 3.01 0.84
CA ILE A 175 8.88 1.80 0.39
C ILE A 175 8.92 1.64 -1.13
N ARG A 176 8.53 2.66 -1.90
CA ARG A 176 8.46 2.59 -3.36
C ARG A 176 9.82 2.37 -4.01
N ALA A 177 10.86 3.05 -3.52
CA ALA A 177 12.20 2.90 -4.07
C ALA A 177 12.74 1.48 -3.87
N LEU A 178 12.45 0.87 -2.73
CA LEU A 178 12.86 -0.50 -2.43
C LEU A 178 12.13 -1.52 -3.33
N ILE A 179 10.81 -1.36 -3.51
CA ILE A 179 10.02 -2.19 -4.41
C ILE A 179 10.51 -2.05 -5.86
N ASN A 180 10.75 -0.83 -6.32
CA ASN A 180 11.25 -0.58 -7.68
C ASN A 180 12.65 -1.18 -7.90
N ALA A 181 13.52 -1.09 -6.90
CA ALA A 181 14.85 -1.71 -6.96
C ALA A 181 14.76 -3.25 -7.11
N TYR A 182 13.87 -3.89 -6.35
CA TYR A 182 13.61 -5.32 -6.48
C TYR A 182 13.06 -5.69 -7.86
N GLN A 183 12.10 -4.91 -8.38
CA GLN A 183 11.53 -5.14 -9.72
C GLN A 183 12.59 -5.01 -10.82
N LEU A 184 13.52 -4.06 -10.68
CA LEU A 184 14.59 -3.83 -11.67
C LEU A 184 15.69 -4.90 -11.64
N LEU A 185 16.07 -5.35 -10.44
CA LEU A 185 17.25 -6.20 -10.23
C LEU A 185 16.93 -7.69 -10.06
N GLY A 186 15.68 -8.03 -9.73
CA GLY A 186 15.35 -9.37 -9.25
C GLY A 186 15.92 -9.65 -7.86
N GLY A 187 15.72 -10.87 -7.34
CA GLY A 187 16.09 -11.21 -5.97
C GLY A 187 17.58 -11.14 -5.69
N GLU A 188 18.40 -11.72 -6.55
CA GLU A 188 19.85 -11.79 -6.38
C GLU A 188 20.51 -10.41 -6.51
N GLY A 189 20.18 -9.67 -7.57
CA GLY A 189 20.70 -8.32 -7.78
C GLY A 189 20.27 -7.35 -6.67
N PHE A 190 19.06 -7.50 -6.16
CA PHE A 190 18.56 -6.71 -5.04
C PHE A 190 19.32 -7.00 -3.75
N ALA A 191 19.52 -8.26 -3.39
CA ALA A 191 20.30 -8.65 -2.22
C ALA A 191 21.76 -8.17 -2.33
N ARG A 192 22.38 -8.33 -3.53
CA ARG A 192 23.71 -7.80 -3.82
C ARG A 192 23.77 -6.28 -3.64
N MET A 193 22.79 -5.53 -4.15
CA MET A 193 22.71 -4.07 -3.98
C MET A 193 22.73 -3.68 -2.50
N LEU A 194 21.87 -4.30 -1.71
CA LEU A 194 21.79 -4.02 -0.28
C LEU A 194 23.09 -4.37 0.44
N SER A 195 23.71 -5.51 0.13
CA SER A 195 24.99 -5.94 0.69
C SER A 195 26.12 -4.95 0.38
N LEU A 196 26.17 -4.43 -0.85
CA LEU A 196 27.14 -3.40 -1.23
C LEU A 196 26.92 -2.09 -0.49
N MET A 197 25.66 -1.68 -0.32
CA MET A 197 25.32 -0.47 0.44
C MET A 197 25.65 -0.62 1.93
N ALA A 198 25.37 -1.79 2.52
CA ALA A 198 25.73 -2.09 3.89
C ALA A 198 27.25 -2.06 4.08
N GLY A 199 28.01 -2.71 3.20
CA GLY A 199 29.46 -2.77 3.27
C GLY A 199 30.15 -1.42 3.04
N ALA A 200 29.61 -0.59 2.13
CA ALA A 200 30.19 0.71 1.82
C ALA A 200 29.86 1.78 2.88
N TRP A 201 28.62 1.82 3.34
CA TRP A 201 28.10 2.97 4.13
C TRP A 201 27.51 2.59 5.49
N GLN A 202 27.57 1.31 5.86
CA GLN A 202 27.16 0.81 7.18
C GLN A 202 25.75 1.27 7.62
N GLY A 203 24.82 1.29 6.66
CA GLY A 203 23.43 1.62 6.94
C GLY A 203 23.18 3.06 7.40
N THR A 204 24.08 4.01 7.14
CA THR A 204 23.85 5.42 7.49
C THR A 204 22.56 5.93 6.87
N PRO A 205 21.71 6.73 7.55
CA PRO A 205 20.40 7.13 7.06
C PRO A 205 20.41 7.79 5.68
N ASN A 206 21.43 8.58 5.38
CA ASN A 206 21.57 9.24 4.08
C ASN A 206 21.88 8.25 2.94
N SER A 207 22.57 7.14 3.21
CA SER A 207 22.81 6.08 2.21
C SER A 207 21.51 5.34 1.82
N LEU A 208 20.48 5.38 2.67
CA LEU A 208 19.22 4.64 2.51
C LEU A 208 18.07 5.51 1.97
N LYS A 209 18.35 6.75 1.53
CA LYS A 209 17.35 7.61 0.88
C LYS A 209 16.88 7.05 -0.46
N ALA A 210 15.67 7.40 -0.85
CA ALA A 210 15.06 6.94 -2.11
C ALA A 210 15.95 7.17 -3.32
N SER A 211 16.62 8.32 -3.40
CA SER A 211 17.53 8.68 -4.47
C SER A 211 18.77 7.76 -4.54
N MET A 212 19.33 7.43 -3.38
CA MET A 212 20.46 6.51 -3.28
C MET A 212 20.07 5.09 -3.72
N LEU A 213 18.92 4.58 -3.21
CA LEU A 213 18.38 3.27 -3.61
C LEU A 213 18.13 3.20 -5.12
N SER A 214 17.53 4.24 -5.71
CA SER A 214 17.26 4.30 -7.15
C SER A 214 18.54 4.37 -7.97
N GLY A 215 19.50 5.19 -7.55
CA GLY A 215 20.81 5.30 -8.22
C GLY A 215 21.62 4.01 -8.15
N MET A 216 21.67 3.38 -6.97
CA MET A 216 22.35 2.10 -6.79
C MET A 216 21.70 0.98 -7.60
N ALA A 217 20.38 0.92 -7.64
CA ALA A 217 19.69 -0.09 -8.44
C ALA A 217 20.02 0.03 -9.93
N LEU A 218 20.00 1.26 -10.48
CA LEU A 218 20.36 1.49 -11.88
C LEU A 218 21.85 1.24 -12.13
N PHE A 219 22.73 1.64 -11.22
CA PHE A 219 24.18 1.40 -11.32
C PHE A 219 24.48 -0.11 -11.35
N ILE A 220 23.95 -0.88 -10.41
CA ILE A 220 24.11 -2.33 -10.37
C ILE A 220 23.57 -2.99 -11.63
N LYS A 221 22.37 -2.58 -12.09
CA LYS A 221 21.80 -3.12 -13.34
C LYS A 221 22.65 -2.87 -14.55
N THR A 222 23.31 -1.72 -14.63
CA THR A 222 24.15 -1.32 -15.75
C THR A 222 25.49 -2.06 -15.77
N TYR A 223 26.06 -2.34 -14.60
CA TYR A 223 27.40 -2.94 -14.47
C TYR A 223 27.38 -4.31 -13.79
N GLU A 224 26.30 -5.05 -13.93
CA GLU A 224 26.02 -6.29 -13.22
C GLU A 224 27.17 -7.30 -13.26
N THR A 225 27.80 -7.46 -14.43
CA THR A 225 28.87 -8.45 -14.69
C THR A 225 30.27 -7.89 -14.48
N GLU A 226 30.47 -6.57 -14.53
CA GLU A 226 31.76 -5.93 -14.50
C GLU A 226 32.15 -5.38 -13.13
N LEU A 227 31.14 -5.19 -12.28
CA LEU A 227 31.33 -4.63 -10.95
C LEU A 227 31.93 -5.66 -9.99
N HIS A 228 33.11 -5.35 -9.48
CA HIS A 228 33.76 -6.14 -8.42
C HIS A 228 33.36 -5.64 -7.04
N ASP A 229 32.60 -6.43 -6.29
CA ASP A 229 31.99 -6.07 -5.01
C ASP A 229 33.01 -5.57 -3.97
N ARG A 230 34.14 -6.26 -3.79
CA ARG A 230 35.21 -5.83 -2.88
C ARG A 230 35.79 -4.47 -3.26
N ALA A 231 35.97 -4.23 -4.57
CA ALA A 231 36.49 -2.96 -5.07
C ALA A 231 35.46 -1.84 -4.82
N PHE A 232 34.15 -2.12 -5.04
CA PHE A 232 33.10 -1.18 -4.77
C PHE A 232 33.08 -0.77 -3.30
N ILE A 233 33.01 -1.73 -2.38
CA ILE A 233 32.98 -1.46 -0.94
C ILE A 233 34.18 -0.62 -0.53
N ARG A 234 35.40 -1.04 -0.91
CA ARG A 234 36.64 -0.33 -0.57
C ARG A 234 36.64 1.12 -1.05
N ARG A 235 36.18 1.39 -2.27
CA ARG A 235 36.19 2.74 -2.85
C ARG A 235 35.08 3.60 -2.27
N MET A 236 33.87 3.06 -2.22
CA MET A 236 32.69 3.82 -1.81
C MET A 236 32.61 4.04 -0.31
N SER A 237 33.32 3.25 0.52
CA SER A 237 33.47 3.54 1.95
C SER A 237 34.25 4.84 2.23
N LEU A 238 35.04 5.32 1.27
CA LEU A 238 35.74 6.60 1.35
C LEU A 238 34.90 7.79 0.89
N VAL A 239 33.71 7.55 0.32
CA VAL A 239 32.80 8.57 -0.21
C VAL A 239 31.59 8.73 0.67
N SER A 240 31.39 9.91 1.23
CA SER A 240 30.22 10.19 2.06
C SER A 240 28.92 10.14 1.25
N PRO A 241 27.86 9.45 1.73
CA PRO A 241 26.53 9.53 1.14
C PRO A 241 26.00 10.97 1.05
N ASP A 242 26.35 11.83 2.00
CA ASP A 242 25.96 13.25 2.00
C ASP A 242 26.53 14.01 0.79
N GLU A 243 27.77 13.68 0.42
CA GLU A 243 28.40 14.26 -0.78
C GLU A 243 27.64 13.85 -2.04
N ILE A 244 27.31 12.55 -2.19
CA ILE A 244 26.55 12.04 -3.32
C ILE A 244 25.17 12.74 -3.40
N ILE A 245 24.48 12.87 -2.26
CA ILE A 245 23.17 13.55 -2.19
C ILE A 245 23.30 15.02 -2.57
N ARG A 246 24.32 15.71 -2.07
CA ARG A 246 24.56 17.13 -2.39
C ARG A 246 24.77 17.34 -3.89
N LEU A 247 25.58 16.50 -4.53
CA LEU A 247 25.82 16.55 -5.97
C LEU A 247 24.56 16.20 -6.78
N GLY A 248 23.72 15.36 -6.21
CA GLY A 248 22.48 14.89 -6.85
C GLY A 248 21.28 15.86 -6.86
N ARG A 249 21.37 17.08 -6.41
CA ARG A 249 20.18 17.98 -6.19
C ARG A 249 19.63 18.69 -7.45
N ILE A 250 20.25 18.59 -8.61
CA ILE A 250 20.06 19.59 -9.70
C ILE A 250 19.26 19.09 -10.93
N GLU A 251 18.85 17.81 -11.08
CA GLU A 251 18.21 17.29 -12.31
C GLU A 251 16.93 16.47 -12.07
N THR A 252 16.16 16.23 -13.16
CA THR A 252 14.82 15.63 -13.11
C THR A 252 14.79 14.11 -12.99
N ASP A 253 15.73 13.36 -13.61
CA ASP A 253 15.83 11.90 -13.46
C ASP A 253 16.73 11.54 -12.28
N VAL A 254 16.11 11.28 -11.16
CA VAL A 254 16.82 11.00 -9.90
C VAL A 254 17.66 9.72 -9.98
N GLY A 255 17.14 8.64 -10.56
CA GLY A 255 17.84 7.35 -10.64
C GLY A 255 19.09 7.45 -11.50
N LEU A 256 18.95 8.00 -12.70
CA LEU A 256 20.04 8.17 -13.66
C LEU A 256 21.16 9.09 -13.13
N ARG A 257 20.76 10.21 -12.54
CA ARG A 257 21.72 11.17 -11.97
C ARG A 257 22.53 10.56 -10.84
N PHE A 258 21.90 9.89 -9.89
CA PHE A 258 22.62 9.26 -8.79
C PHE A 258 23.50 8.11 -9.27
N ALA A 259 23.05 7.31 -10.27
CA ALA A 259 23.89 6.27 -10.89
C ALA A 259 25.14 6.84 -11.54
N ARG A 260 25.05 8.00 -12.22
CA ARG A 260 26.20 8.72 -12.79
C ARG A 260 27.17 9.18 -11.72
N ILE A 261 26.68 9.80 -10.66
CA ILE A 261 27.54 10.26 -9.55
C ILE A 261 28.23 9.07 -8.87
N ILE A 262 27.53 7.98 -8.66
CA ILE A 262 28.12 6.74 -8.10
C ILE A 262 29.22 6.22 -9.03
N LEU A 263 29.00 6.22 -10.35
CA LEU A 263 30.03 5.84 -11.33
C LEU A 263 31.25 6.74 -11.25
N ASP A 264 31.07 8.06 -11.27
CA ASP A 264 32.14 9.03 -11.18
C ASP A 264 32.99 8.83 -9.91
N LYS A 265 32.31 8.66 -8.76
CA LYS A 265 32.99 8.41 -7.50
C LYS A 265 33.72 7.06 -7.48
N TYR A 266 33.12 6.02 -8.05
CA TYR A 266 33.73 4.71 -8.17
C TYR A 266 35.00 4.76 -9.04
N ASN A 267 34.95 5.44 -10.19
CA ASN A 267 36.05 5.55 -11.12
C ASN A 267 37.22 6.38 -10.59
N ASN A 268 36.95 7.39 -9.75
CA ASN A 268 38.03 8.19 -9.14
C ASN A 268 38.93 7.37 -8.19
N GLY A 269 38.55 6.15 -7.82
CA GLY A 269 39.32 5.26 -6.93
C GLY A 269 40.16 4.19 -7.62
N GLY A 270 40.36 4.21 -8.94
CA GLY A 270 41.22 3.22 -9.66
C GLY A 270 40.67 2.75 -11.00
N ALA A 271 40.68 1.43 -11.30
CA ALA A 271 40.22 0.90 -12.59
C ALA A 271 38.80 1.37 -12.94
N GLU A 272 38.63 1.87 -14.13
CA GLU A 272 37.40 2.54 -14.57
C GLU A 272 36.40 1.57 -15.17
N LEU A 273 35.13 1.77 -14.83
CA LEU A 273 34.01 1.22 -15.58
C LEU A 273 33.67 2.16 -16.74
N PRO A 274 33.32 1.62 -17.93
CA PRO A 274 32.98 2.46 -19.08
C PRO A 274 31.69 3.27 -18.82
N TYR A 275 31.65 4.50 -19.34
CA TYR A 275 30.47 5.35 -19.20
C TYR A 275 29.33 4.87 -20.11
N ARG A 276 28.27 4.28 -19.53
CA ARG A 276 27.12 3.72 -20.27
C ARG A 276 25.82 4.48 -20.08
N PHE A 277 25.78 5.48 -19.21
CA PHE A 277 24.60 6.29 -18.99
C PHE A 277 24.47 7.36 -20.08
N LYS A 278 23.62 7.12 -21.08
CA LYS A 278 23.36 8.10 -22.14
C LYS A 278 22.79 9.41 -21.55
N ARG A 279 23.17 10.53 -22.18
CA ARG A 279 22.63 11.86 -21.84
C ARG A 279 21.16 11.96 -22.20
#